data_7cbb3981023536b13d8e9dd3e998e9d3
#
_entry.id   7cbb3981023536b13d8e9dd3e998e9d3
#
_cell.length_a   1.000
_cell.length_b   1.000
_cell.length_c   1.000
_cell.angle_alpha   90.00
_cell.angle_beta   90.00
_cell.angle_gamma   90.00
#
_symmetry.space_group_name_H-M   'P 1'
#
loop_
_entity.id
_entity.type
_entity.pdbx_description
1 polymer ?
#
loop_
_entity_poly.entity_id
_entity_poly.type
_entity_poly.pdbx_seq_one_letter_code
_entity_poly.pdbx_strand_id
1 'polypeptide(L)'
;MSTRNLATSSDEREIRALLADFTSAIHDRDARGMITPLTDDAVVFDLAPPLRIGPIATHDPAPLEHWFATWQSPIVSEPLDLTIEVGGDVAYAYGLQHMTGKKQSGEEVDLWFRATACFRRVEGRWRIAHMHNSVPFAMDGSEKALLDLEP
;
A
#
# COMPACT_ATOMS: atom_id res chain seq x y z
N MET A 1 17.01 20.68 -22.56
CA MET A 1 15.70 20.05 -22.21
C MET A 1 15.82 18.56 -22.45
N SER A 2 15.90 17.80 -21.39
CA SER A 2 15.94 16.33 -21.49
C SER A 2 14.55 15.84 -21.82
N THR A 3 14.35 15.34 -23.03
CA THR A 3 13.16 14.57 -23.39
C THR A 3 13.11 13.35 -22.50
N ARG A 4 12.24 13.34 -21.50
CA ARG A 4 11.90 12.11 -20.77
C ARG A 4 11.49 11.07 -21.83
N ASN A 5 12.28 10.01 -21.88
CA ASN A 5 11.99 8.88 -22.75
C ASN A 5 10.62 8.31 -22.32
N LEU A 6 9.62 8.44 -23.19
CA LEU A 6 8.24 8.02 -22.92
C LEU A 6 8.08 6.49 -22.84
N ALA A 7 9.15 5.73 -22.99
CA ALA A 7 9.13 4.28 -22.81
C ALA A 7 9.27 3.94 -21.32
N THR A 8 8.27 3.29 -20.75
CA THR A 8 8.30 2.73 -19.40
C THR A 8 9.51 1.81 -19.26
N SER A 9 10.40 2.08 -18.30
CA SER A 9 11.59 1.27 -18.05
C SER A 9 11.22 -0.14 -17.58
N SER A 10 12.15 -1.09 -17.73
CA SER A 10 11.97 -2.45 -17.21
C SER A 10 11.78 -2.46 -15.70
N ASP A 11 12.50 -1.59 -14.99
CA ASP A 11 12.38 -1.42 -13.53
C ASP A 11 10.98 -0.92 -13.14
N GLU A 12 10.47 0.08 -13.85
CA GLU A 12 9.11 0.57 -13.60
C GLU A 12 8.05 -0.50 -13.84
N ARG A 13 8.19 -1.30 -14.90
CA ARG A 13 7.29 -2.42 -15.17
C ARG A 13 7.34 -3.48 -14.08
N GLU A 14 8.52 -3.81 -13.57
CA GLU A 14 8.69 -4.76 -12.48
C GLU A 14 8.04 -4.25 -11.19
N ILE A 15 8.22 -2.97 -10.86
CA ILE A 15 7.59 -2.33 -9.69
C ILE A 15 6.06 -2.31 -9.85
N ARG A 16 5.54 -2.00 -11.03
CA ARG A 16 4.10 -2.06 -11.29
C ARG A 16 3.54 -3.46 -11.12
N ALA A 17 4.25 -4.48 -11.60
CA ALA A 17 3.86 -5.89 -11.42
C ALA A 17 3.87 -6.28 -9.94
N LEU A 18 4.88 -5.87 -9.18
CA LEU A 18 4.96 -6.11 -7.75
C LEU A 18 3.79 -5.47 -7.00
N LEU A 19 3.43 -4.23 -7.34
CA LEU A 19 2.27 -3.54 -6.75
C LEU A 19 0.95 -4.21 -7.14
N ALA A 20 0.82 -4.71 -8.37
CA ALA A 20 -0.34 -5.47 -8.81
C ALA A 20 -0.50 -6.79 -8.06
N ASP A 21 0.60 -7.51 -7.83
CA ASP A 21 0.60 -8.74 -7.03
C ASP A 21 0.21 -8.47 -5.57
N PHE A 22 0.72 -7.38 -5.01
CA PHE A 22 0.37 -6.94 -3.66
C PHE A 22 -1.13 -6.61 -3.55
N THR A 23 -1.68 -5.90 -4.54
CA THR A 23 -3.11 -5.58 -4.61
C THR A 23 -3.96 -6.84 -4.75
N SER A 24 -3.51 -7.82 -5.54
CA SER A 24 -4.18 -9.13 -5.65
C SER A 24 -4.17 -9.90 -4.35
N ALA A 25 -3.07 -9.84 -3.59
CA ALA A 25 -2.99 -10.46 -2.27
C ALA A 25 -4.00 -9.83 -1.29
N ILE A 26 -4.18 -8.51 -1.33
CA ILE A 26 -5.21 -7.82 -0.54
C ILE A 26 -6.61 -8.32 -0.95
N HIS A 27 -6.90 -8.33 -2.25
CA HIS A 27 -8.18 -8.78 -2.79
C HIS A 27 -8.53 -10.20 -2.32
N ASP A 28 -7.57 -11.09 -2.40
CA ASP A 28 -7.73 -12.51 -2.04
C ASP A 28 -7.59 -12.77 -0.53
N ARG A 29 -7.31 -11.74 0.24
CA ARG A 29 -7.09 -11.83 1.70
C ARG A 29 -5.95 -12.79 2.04
N ASP A 30 -4.86 -12.69 1.26
CA ASP A 30 -3.65 -13.49 1.40
C ASP A 30 -2.58 -12.72 2.17
N ALA A 31 -2.51 -12.95 3.48
CA ALA A 31 -1.54 -12.27 4.35
C ALA A 31 -0.09 -12.56 3.95
N ARG A 32 0.22 -13.79 3.56
CA ARG A 32 1.58 -14.15 3.14
C ARG A 32 1.97 -13.50 1.82
N GLY A 33 1.02 -13.40 0.89
CA GLY A 33 1.22 -12.68 -0.37
C GLY A 33 1.52 -11.19 -0.18
N MET A 34 1.01 -10.58 0.89
CA MET A 34 1.35 -9.21 1.25
C MET A 34 2.74 -9.08 1.90
N ILE A 35 3.18 -10.09 2.63
CA ILE A 35 4.46 -10.08 3.35
C ILE A 35 5.63 -10.43 2.44
N THR A 36 5.45 -11.39 1.54
CA THR A 36 6.53 -11.91 0.68
C THR A 36 7.31 -10.83 -0.08
N PRO A 37 6.68 -9.77 -0.64
CA PRO A 37 7.41 -8.73 -1.36
C PRO A 37 8.16 -7.73 -0.46
N LEU A 38 8.05 -7.83 0.86
CA LEU A 38 8.72 -6.92 1.78
C LEU A 38 10.19 -7.27 1.95
N THR A 39 11.04 -6.25 2.14
CA THR A 39 12.41 -6.45 2.60
C THR A 39 12.42 -6.93 4.05
N ASP A 40 13.49 -7.61 4.47
CA ASP A 40 13.61 -8.12 5.84
C ASP A 40 13.55 -7.03 6.91
N ASP A 41 13.97 -5.81 6.54
CA ASP A 41 13.99 -4.63 7.42
C ASP A 41 12.83 -3.66 7.17
N ALA A 42 11.78 -4.10 6.47
CA ALA A 42 10.66 -3.25 6.12
C ALA A 42 9.96 -2.63 7.33
N VAL A 43 9.62 -1.36 7.21
CA VAL A 43 8.87 -0.59 8.21
C VAL A 43 7.63 -0.02 7.55
N VAL A 44 6.49 -0.08 8.22
CA VAL A 44 5.22 0.41 7.70
C VAL A 44 4.60 1.43 8.66
N PHE A 45 4.11 2.52 8.10
CA PHE A 45 3.23 3.48 8.78
C PHE A 45 1.84 3.34 8.16
N ASP A 46 0.95 2.68 8.87
CA ASP A 46 -0.36 2.33 8.34
C ASP A 46 -1.46 3.26 8.85
N LEU A 47 -2.66 3.09 8.31
CA LEU A 47 -3.87 3.83 8.73
C LEU A 47 -4.24 3.52 10.18
N ALA A 48 -4.07 2.26 10.59
CA ALA A 48 -4.37 1.79 11.93
C ALA A 48 -3.15 1.95 12.86
N PRO A 49 -3.36 2.07 14.18
CA PRO A 49 -2.26 2.02 15.14
C PRO A 49 -1.52 0.67 15.07
N PRO A 50 -0.27 0.61 15.50
CA PRO A 50 0.53 1.67 16.17
C PRO A 50 1.08 2.70 15.18
N LEU A 51 1.77 3.74 15.69
CA LEU A 51 2.43 4.74 14.84
C LEU A 51 3.45 4.13 13.87
N ARG A 52 4.08 3.03 14.27
CA ARG A 52 5.12 2.36 13.51
C ARG A 52 5.01 0.84 13.65
N ILE A 53 4.99 0.15 12.53
CA ILE A 53 5.10 -1.32 12.48
C ILE A 53 6.54 -1.64 12.06
N GLY A 54 7.30 -2.19 12.99
CA GLY A 54 8.72 -2.51 12.77
C GLY A 54 8.92 -3.85 12.05
N PRO A 55 10.18 -4.20 11.72
CA PRO A 55 10.48 -5.35 10.85
C PRO A 55 9.93 -6.70 11.33
N ILE A 56 9.98 -6.97 12.61
CA ILE A 56 9.45 -8.23 13.16
C ILE A 56 7.94 -8.30 12.95
N ALA A 57 7.22 -7.23 13.26
CA ALA A 57 5.77 -7.18 13.16
C ALA A 57 5.28 -7.16 11.70
N THR A 58 6.04 -6.55 10.78
CA THR A 58 5.67 -6.56 9.34
C THR A 58 5.70 -7.97 8.73
N HIS A 59 6.45 -8.89 9.32
CA HIS A 59 6.57 -10.27 8.86
C HIS A 59 5.69 -11.25 9.64
N ASP A 60 4.92 -10.76 10.62
CA ASP A 60 3.91 -11.56 11.34
C ASP A 60 2.59 -11.53 10.56
N PRO A 61 2.10 -12.68 10.04
CA PRO A 61 0.84 -12.70 9.30
C PRO A 61 -0.40 -12.53 10.20
N ALA A 62 -0.30 -12.78 11.50
CA ALA A 62 -1.47 -12.84 12.38
C ALA A 62 -2.31 -11.55 12.41
N PRO A 63 -1.74 -10.33 12.49
CA PRO A 63 -2.54 -9.11 12.45
C PRO A 63 -3.28 -8.93 11.12
N LEU A 64 -2.67 -9.29 9.99
CA LEU A 64 -3.31 -9.26 8.68
C LEU A 64 -4.44 -10.28 8.59
N GLU A 65 -4.23 -11.49 9.08
CA GLU A 65 -5.26 -12.53 9.10
C GLU A 65 -6.46 -12.12 9.95
N HIS A 66 -6.24 -11.48 11.11
CA HIS A 66 -7.31 -10.90 11.93
C HIS A 66 -8.07 -9.81 11.19
N TRP A 67 -7.37 -8.91 10.52
CA TRP A 67 -8.00 -7.86 9.73
C TRP A 67 -8.83 -8.45 8.58
N PHE A 68 -8.27 -9.40 7.84
CA PHE A 68 -8.97 -10.07 6.75
C PHE A 68 -10.23 -10.81 7.21
N ALA A 69 -10.19 -11.39 8.41
CA ALA A 69 -11.37 -12.06 9.00
C ALA A 69 -12.55 -11.10 9.26
N THR A 70 -12.31 -9.79 9.34
CA THR A 70 -13.37 -8.79 9.49
C THR A 70 -14.13 -8.50 8.20
N TRP A 71 -13.66 -9.01 7.05
CA TRP A 71 -14.24 -8.76 5.74
C TRP A 71 -15.10 -9.94 5.27
N GLN A 72 -16.29 -9.62 4.77
CA GLN A 72 -17.20 -10.58 4.14
C GLN A 72 -16.88 -10.77 2.66
N SER A 73 -16.58 -9.66 1.96
CA SER A 73 -16.27 -9.65 0.53
C SER A 73 -14.76 -9.65 0.29
N PRO A 74 -14.32 -9.88 -0.96
CA PRO A 74 -12.99 -9.44 -1.39
C PRO A 74 -12.78 -7.96 -1.12
N ILE A 75 -11.52 -7.56 -0.96
CA ILE A 75 -11.15 -6.16 -0.76
C ILE A 75 -10.60 -5.63 -2.07
N VAL A 76 -11.32 -4.71 -2.68
CA VAL A 76 -10.87 -4.05 -3.91
C VAL A 76 -10.03 -2.84 -3.54
N SER A 77 -8.80 -2.76 -4.06
CA SER A 77 -7.93 -1.60 -3.88
C SER A 77 -7.40 -1.17 -5.23
N GLU A 78 -7.76 0.03 -5.65
CA GLU A 78 -7.42 0.57 -6.98
C GLU A 78 -6.60 1.85 -6.85
N PRO A 79 -5.44 1.93 -7.52
CA PRO A 79 -4.64 3.15 -7.53
C PRO A 79 -5.24 4.22 -8.45
N LEU A 80 -5.08 5.48 -8.06
CA LEU A 80 -5.35 6.64 -8.89
C LEU A 80 -4.11 7.55 -8.90
N ASP A 81 -3.73 8.01 -10.09
CA ASP A 81 -2.58 8.92 -10.30
C ASP A 81 -1.27 8.37 -9.75
N LEU A 82 -1.04 7.08 -9.96
CA LEU A 82 0.17 6.41 -9.52
C LEU A 82 1.40 6.94 -10.26
N THR A 83 2.34 7.51 -9.51
CA THR A 83 3.64 7.98 -9.99
C THR A 83 4.73 7.06 -9.46
N ILE A 84 5.61 6.59 -10.34
CA ILE A 84 6.77 5.76 -9.99
C ILE A 84 8.03 6.45 -10.48
N GLU A 85 9.01 6.60 -9.59
CA GLU A 85 10.34 7.14 -9.92
C GLU A 85 11.41 6.15 -9.48
N VAL A 86 12.36 5.89 -10.37
CA VAL A 86 13.45 4.93 -10.15
C VAL A 86 14.79 5.63 -10.26
N GLY A 87 15.67 5.36 -9.30
CA GLY A 87 17.05 5.85 -9.29
C GLY A 87 18.01 4.76 -8.81
N GLY A 88 18.71 4.08 -9.73
CA GLY A 88 19.61 2.99 -9.38
C GLY A 88 18.87 1.83 -8.70
N ASP A 89 19.27 1.50 -7.47
CA ASP A 89 18.71 0.37 -6.69
C ASP A 89 17.61 0.79 -5.71
N VAL A 90 17.13 2.03 -5.81
CA VAL A 90 16.02 2.53 -5.00
C VAL A 90 14.94 3.14 -5.90
N ALA A 91 13.71 3.09 -5.43
CA ALA A 91 12.58 3.68 -6.11
C ALA A 91 11.52 4.10 -5.10
N TYR A 92 10.64 4.97 -5.53
CA TYR A 92 9.43 5.29 -4.77
C TYR A 92 8.22 5.36 -5.70
N ALA A 93 7.06 5.11 -5.12
CA ALA A 93 5.78 5.30 -5.78
C ALA A 93 4.83 6.02 -4.84
N TYR A 94 3.99 6.88 -5.37
CA TYR A 94 2.93 7.52 -4.60
C TYR A 94 1.69 7.72 -5.45
N GLY A 95 0.56 7.78 -4.78
CA GLY A 95 -0.73 8.01 -5.41
C GLY A 95 -1.85 7.93 -4.40
N LEU A 96 -3.07 8.01 -4.88
CA LEU A 96 -4.25 7.74 -4.10
C LEU A 96 -4.64 6.28 -4.24
N GLN A 97 -5.28 5.73 -3.22
CA GLN A 97 -5.85 4.39 -3.24
C GLN A 97 -7.34 4.48 -2.93
N HIS A 98 -8.13 3.77 -3.69
CA HIS A 98 -9.56 3.61 -3.45
C HIS A 98 -9.84 2.20 -2.97
N MET A 99 -10.21 2.05 -1.71
CA MET A 99 -10.50 0.74 -1.11
C MET A 99 -12.00 0.59 -0.92
N THR A 100 -12.54 -0.51 -1.45
CA THR A 100 -13.96 -0.84 -1.33
C THR A 100 -14.14 -2.29 -0.92
N GLY A 101 -15.26 -2.57 -0.25
CA GLY A 101 -15.63 -3.91 0.15
C GLY A 101 -16.69 -3.90 1.25
N LYS A 102 -17.05 -5.08 1.72
CA LYS A 102 -18.07 -5.26 2.75
C LYS A 102 -17.51 -6.00 3.95
N LYS A 103 -17.74 -5.46 5.13
CA LYS A 103 -17.35 -6.07 6.40
C LYS A 103 -18.34 -7.16 6.82
N GLN A 104 -17.89 -8.06 7.70
CA GLN A 104 -18.77 -9.06 8.34
C GLN A 104 -19.93 -8.41 9.09
N SER A 105 -19.74 -7.19 9.61
CA SER A 105 -20.79 -6.40 10.26
C SER A 105 -21.90 -5.92 9.31
N GLY A 106 -21.71 -6.04 7.99
CA GLY A 106 -22.57 -5.46 6.97
C GLY A 106 -22.20 -4.04 6.56
N GLU A 107 -21.21 -3.40 7.23
CA GLU A 107 -20.71 -2.09 6.83
C GLU A 107 -20.08 -2.16 5.45
N GLU A 108 -20.47 -1.23 4.58
CA GLU A 108 -19.81 -1.04 3.29
C GLU A 108 -18.67 -0.03 3.45
N VAL A 109 -17.46 -0.44 3.04
CA VAL A 109 -16.27 0.40 3.06
C VAL A 109 -16.10 1.03 1.69
N ASP A 110 -15.95 2.35 1.68
CA ASP A 110 -15.60 3.15 0.51
C ASP A 110 -14.64 4.23 1.01
N LEU A 111 -13.34 3.97 0.88
CA LEU A 111 -12.29 4.80 1.49
C LEU A 111 -11.25 5.19 0.47
N TRP A 112 -11.01 6.50 0.35
CA TRP A 112 -9.85 7.06 -0.31
C TRP A 112 -8.77 7.40 0.70
N PHE A 113 -7.54 7.01 0.41
CA PHE A 113 -6.40 7.35 1.24
C PHE A 113 -5.15 7.62 0.39
N ARG A 114 -4.15 8.22 1.00
CA ARG A 114 -2.86 8.51 0.37
C ARG A 114 -1.91 7.36 0.66
N ALA A 115 -1.17 6.93 -0.36
CA ALA A 115 -0.22 5.83 -0.25
C ALA A 115 1.12 6.22 -0.86
N THR A 116 2.19 5.93 -0.14
CA THR A 116 3.56 6.02 -0.63
C THR A 116 4.25 4.70 -0.34
N ALA A 117 4.96 4.17 -1.33
CA ALA A 117 5.78 2.98 -1.18
C ALA A 117 7.21 3.27 -1.62
N CYS A 118 8.17 2.81 -0.83
CA CYS A 118 9.58 2.89 -1.16
C CYS A 118 10.10 1.49 -1.46
N PHE A 119 10.91 1.38 -2.50
CA PHE A 119 11.41 0.10 -2.98
C PHE A 119 12.93 0.08 -2.96
N ARG A 120 13.47 -1.11 -2.80
CA ARG A 120 14.90 -1.36 -2.91
C ARG A 120 15.12 -2.63 -3.73
N ARG A 121 16.12 -2.62 -4.60
CA ARG A 121 16.56 -3.82 -5.30
C ARG A 121 17.40 -4.67 -4.36
N VAL A 122 16.98 -5.90 -4.13
CA VAL A 122 17.66 -6.88 -3.30
C VAL A 122 17.91 -8.13 -4.13
N GLU A 123 19.17 -8.51 -4.30
CA GLU A 123 19.55 -9.68 -5.10
C GLU A 123 18.92 -9.67 -6.50
N GLY A 124 18.94 -8.51 -7.14
CA GLY A 124 18.43 -8.29 -8.50
C GLY A 124 16.92 -8.17 -8.62
N ARG A 125 16.17 -8.17 -7.51
CA ARG A 125 14.71 -8.04 -7.50
C ARG A 125 14.24 -6.84 -6.71
N TRP A 126 13.22 -6.18 -7.20
CA TRP A 126 12.56 -5.10 -6.48
C TRP A 126 11.73 -5.65 -5.32
N ARG A 127 11.86 -5.01 -4.15
CA ARG A 127 11.10 -5.31 -2.94
C ARG A 127 10.62 -4.04 -2.28
N ILE A 128 9.54 -4.14 -1.51
CA ILE A 128 8.99 -3.02 -0.75
C ILE A 128 9.78 -2.88 0.55
N ALA A 129 10.44 -1.73 0.73
CA ALA A 129 11.23 -1.43 1.94
C ALA A 129 10.41 -0.61 2.95
N HIS A 130 9.43 0.14 2.49
CA HIS A 130 8.60 1.00 3.33
C HIS A 130 7.27 1.30 2.65
N MET A 131 6.22 1.38 3.43
CA MET A 131 4.93 1.91 3.01
C MET A 131 4.40 2.90 4.04
N HIS A 132 3.72 3.93 3.56
CA HIS A 132 3.06 4.93 4.37
C HIS A 132 1.68 5.22 3.80
N ASN A 133 0.66 4.93 4.56
CA ASN A 133 -0.74 5.19 4.24
C ASN A 133 -1.29 6.22 5.21
N SER A 134 -2.08 7.16 4.73
CA SER A 134 -2.69 8.18 5.59
C SER A 134 -3.98 8.72 5.03
N VAL A 135 -4.82 9.23 5.92
CA VAL A 135 -5.94 10.10 5.60
C VAL A 135 -5.73 11.44 6.29
N PRO A 136 -6.25 12.55 5.74
CA PRO A 136 -6.24 13.82 6.47
C PRO A 136 -7.11 13.74 7.72
N PHE A 137 -6.78 14.51 8.72
CA PHE A 137 -7.71 14.80 9.82
C PHE A 137 -8.20 16.25 9.73
N ALA A 138 -9.38 16.51 10.28
CA ALA A 138 -10.00 17.82 10.22
C ALA A 138 -9.20 18.85 11.02
N MET A 139 -8.93 20.01 10.40
CA MET A 139 -8.24 21.14 11.01
C MET A 139 -9.22 22.19 11.57
N ASP A 140 -10.41 21.76 11.96
CA ASP A 140 -11.51 22.58 12.47
C ASP A 140 -11.65 22.55 14.00
N GLY A 141 -10.66 21.95 14.68
CA GLY A 141 -10.66 21.75 16.13
C GLY A 141 -11.26 20.40 16.56
N SER A 142 -11.91 19.63 15.65
CA SER A 142 -12.43 18.31 16.00
C SER A 142 -11.37 17.22 16.00
N GLU A 143 -10.29 17.39 15.23
CA GLU A 143 -9.18 16.44 15.07
C GLU A 143 -9.63 15.04 14.60
N LYS A 144 -10.77 14.97 13.91
CA LYS A 144 -11.32 13.71 13.38
C LYS A 144 -10.69 13.32 12.08
N ALA A 145 -10.41 12.02 11.90
CA ALA A 145 -10.01 11.48 10.61
C ALA A 145 -11.11 11.70 9.56
N LEU A 146 -10.72 12.16 8.37
CA LEU A 146 -11.64 12.43 7.27
C LEU A 146 -11.69 11.21 6.35
N LEU A 147 -12.72 10.38 6.52
CA LEU A 147 -12.88 9.11 5.84
C LEU A 147 -13.80 9.18 4.61
N ASP A 148 -14.40 10.32 4.35
CA ASP A 148 -15.40 10.56 3.30
C ASP A 148 -14.91 11.50 2.17
N LEU A 149 -13.62 11.80 2.15
CA LEU A 149 -13.02 12.61 1.10
C LEU A 149 -12.93 11.82 -0.20
N GLU A 150 -13.14 12.53 -1.31
CA GLU A 150 -12.96 12.01 -2.67
C GLU A 150 -11.99 12.91 -3.43
N PRO A 151 -11.25 12.37 -4.44
CA PRO A 151 -10.35 13.18 -5.27
C PRO A 151 -11.07 14.17 -6.17
#